data_5672dfc931f3829a2b030e799a444b86
#
_entry.id   5672dfc931f3829a2b030e799a444b86
#
_cell.length_a   1.000
_cell.length_b   1.000
_cell.length_c   1.000
_cell.angle_alpha   90.00
_cell.angle_beta   90.00
_cell.angle_gamma   90.00
#
_symmetry.space_group_name_H-M   'P 1'
#
loop_
_entity.id
_entity.type
_entity.pdbx_description
1 polymer ?
#
loop_
_entity_poly.entity_id
_entity_poly.type
_entity_poly.pdbx_seq_one_letter_code
_entity_poly.pdbx_strand_id
1 'polypeptide(L)'
;MDNQFKVKIIGILFNPSARKILIGRNKGENSLSFLEGELKYNEELDVGLKKVAKEKTGYKVHNLGAVYAENMLKKKDELRLYFLCEATEGKEKPGPKVAELKWISPKEIEKSIKQKLPTRLRGYVFNLA
;
A
#
# COMPACT_ATOMS: atom_id res chain seq x y z
N MET A 1 20.01 -4.61 24.79
CA MET A 1 20.03 -4.06 23.43
C MET A 1 18.73 -4.35 22.71
N ASP A 2 18.11 -3.34 22.21
CA ASP A 2 16.79 -3.46 21.62
C ASP A 2 16.87 -3.85 20.16
N ASN A 3 16.36 -5.02 19.84
CA ASN A 3 16.19 -5.44 18.47
C ASN A 3 14.86 -4.88 17.98
N GLN A 4 14.90 -3.62 17.58
CA GLN A 4 13.71 -2.97 17.07
C GLN A 4 13.63 -3.16 15.57
N PHE A 5 12.44 -3.46 15.11
CA PHE A 5 12.16 -3.50 13.68
C PHE A 5 10.96 -2.61 13.39
N LYS A 6 10.85 -2.22 12.13
CA LYS A 6 9.73 -1.40 11.66
C LYS A 6 8.61 -2.28 11.15
N VAL A 7 7.40 -1.84 11.38
CA VAL A 7 6.23 -2.46 10.77
C VAL A 7 5.72 -1.50 9.70
N LYS A 8 5.75 -1.96 8.45
CA LYS A 8 5.20 -1.21 7.33
C LYS A 8 3.78 -1.67 7.05
N ILE A 9 2.88 -0.72 6.95
CA ILE A 9 1.50 -0.97 6.55
C ILE A 9 1.39 -0.60 5.08
N ILE A 10 0.92 -1.53 4.27
CA ILE A 10 0.81 -1.32 2.83
C ILE A 10 -0.63 -1.52 2.41
N GLY A 11 -1.21 -0.50 1.80
CA GLY A 11 -2.58 -0.53 1.32
C GLY A 11 -2.64 -0.85 -0.16
N ILE A 12 -3.35 -1.92 -0.50
CA ILE A 12 -3.72 -2.21 -1.87
C ILE A 12 -5.11 -1.62 -2.05
N LEU A 13 -5.16 -0.38 -2.52
CA LEU A 13 -6.42 0.34 -2.71
C LEU A 13 -7.03 -0.04 -4.05
N PHE A 14 -8.07 -0.86 -4.01
CA PHE A 14 -8.68 -1.45 -5.18
C PHE A 14 -10.04 -0.81 -5.47
N ASN A 15 -10.28 -0.51 -6.73
CA ASN A 15 -11.59 -0.09 -7.22
C ASN A 15 -12.24 -1.27 -7.95
N PRO A 16 -13.26 -1.92 -7.36
CA PRO A 16 -13.85 -3.11 -7.96
C PRO A 16 -14.62 -2.84 -9.26
N SER A 17 -15.15 -1.64 -9.44
CA SER A 17 -15.85 -1.28 -10.67
C SER A 17 -14.91 -1.15 -11.85
N ALA A 18 -13.80 -0.47 -11.66
CA ALA A 18 -12.79 -0.27 -12.69
C ALA A 18 -11.78 -1.41 -12.76
N ARG A 19 -11.72 -2.26 -11.73
CA ARG A 19 -10.71 -3.32 -11.55
C ARG A 19 -9.30 -2.77 -11.65
N LYS A 20 -9.03 -1.70 -10.91
CA LYS A 20 -7.74 -1.03 -10.87
C LYS A 20 -7.29 -0.79 -9.44
N ILE A 21 -5.99 -0.70 -9.27
CA ILE A 21 -5.34 -0.44 -8.00
C ILE A 21 -4.69 0.93 -8.05
N LEU A 22 -4.87 1.73 -7.01
CA LEU A 22 -4.25 3.04 -6.91
C LEU A 22 -2.85 2.90 -6.33
N ILE A 23 -1.87 3.34 -7.09
CA ILE A 23 -0.48 3.38 -6.65
C ILE A 23 0.04 4.81 -6.77
N GLY A 24 1.12 5.10 -6.08
CA GLY A 24 1.66 6.44 -6.07
C GLY A 24 3.17 6.47 -6.06
N ARG A 25 3.71 7.65 -6.36
CA ARG A 25 5.13 7.92 -6.27
C ARG A 25 5.32 9.10 -5.34
N ASN A 26 6.13 8.92 -4.31
CA ASN A 26 6.48 10.00 -3.40
C ASN A 26 7.48 10.95 -4.07
N LYS A 27 7.45 12.22 -3.65
CA LYS A 27 8.42 13.20 -4.12
C LYS A 27 9.84 12.73 -3.78
N GLY A 28 10.75 12.81 -4.74
CA GLY A 28 12.12 12.35 -4.57
C GLY A 28 12.36 10.89 -4.86
N GLU A 29 11.31 10.10 -5.04
CA GLU A 29 11.43 8.69 -5.41
C GLU A 29 11.30 8.50 -6.93
N ASN A 30 11.94 7.45 -7.44
CA ASN A 30 11.99 7.20 -8.89
C ASN A 30 10.93 6.22 -9.39
N SER A 31 10.23 5.56 -8.50
CA SER A 31 9.27 4.53 -8.89
C SER A 31 7.97 4.62 -8.13
N LEU A 32 6.91 4.12 -8.77
CA LEU A 32 5.59 3.97 -8.17
C LEU A 32 5.62 2.82 -7.15
N SER A 33 4.76 2.89 -6.16
CA SER A 33 4.61 1.83 -5.16
C SER A 33 3.16 1.77 -4.67
N PHE A 34 2.83 0.69 -3.97
CA PHE A 34 1.59 0.67 -3.19
C PHE A 34 1.64 1.77 -2.14
N LEU A 35 0.50 2.07 -1.55
CA LEU A 35 0.41 3.06 -0.48
C LEU A 35 1.07 2.50 0.78
N GLU A 36 2.18 3.09 1.20
CA GLU A 36 2.96 2.60 2.34
C GLU A 36 3.05 3.63 3.44
N GLY A 37 3.06 3.15 4.66
CA GLY A 37 3.35 3.95 5.84
C GLY A 37 3.94 3.09 6.92
N GLU A 38 4.58 3.73 7.90
CA GLU A 38 5.14 3.04 9.04
C GLU A 38 4.15 3.08 10.19
N LEU A 39 3.89 1.91 10.78
CA LEU A 39 3.03 1.81 11.95
C LEU A 39 3.76 2.39 13.15
N LYS A 40 3.09 3.29 13.87
CA LYS A 40 3.65 3.87 15.09
C LYS A 40 3.43 2.91 16.25
N TYR A 41 4.28 3.03 17.26
CA TYR A 41 4.33 2.12 18.40
C TYR A 41 2.98 1.87 19.08
N ASN A 42 2.19 2.91 19.29
CA ASN A 42 0.90 2.81 19.98
C ASN A 42 -0.31 2.87 19.04
N GLU A 43 -0.09 2.62 17.77
CA GLU A 43 -1.12 2.80 16.74
C GLU A 43 -1.76 1.46 16.38
N GLU A 44 -3.10 1.41 16.30
CA GLU A 44 -3.79 0.25 15.79
C GLU A 44 -3.60 0.13 14.28
N LEU A 45 -3.54 -1.10 13.79
CA LEU A 45 -3.31 -1.38 12.37
C LEU A 45 -4.35 -0.69 11.47
N ASP A 46 -5.62 -0.81 11.82
CA ASP A 46 -6.70 -0.22 11.03
C ASP A 46 -6.61 1.31 10.99
N VAL A 47 -6.32 1.92 12.13
CA VAL A 47 -6.15 3.37 12.24
C VAL A 47 -4.96 3.82 11.39
N GLY A 48 -3.85 3.11 11.49
CA GLY A 48 -2.65 3.41 10.70
C GLY A 48 -2.88 3.31 9.20
N LEU A 49 -3.58 2.26 8.77
CA LEU A 49 -3.91 2.09 7.36
C LEU A 49 -4.77 3.23 6.82
N LYS A 50 -5.82 3.57 7.55
CA LYS A 50 -6.73 4.65 7.14
C LYS A 50 -6.03 6.00 7.08
N LYS A 51 -5.12 6.23 8.01
CA LYS A 51 -4.32 7.45 8.05
C LYS A 51 -3.38 7.54 6.84
N VAL A 52 -2.69 6.46 6.52
CA VAL A 52 -1.81 6.39 5.35
C VAL A 52 -2.59 6.69 4.06
N ALA A 53 -3.71 6.03 3.88
CA ALA A 53 -4.54 6.22 2.69
C ALA A 53 -5.03 7.66 2.58
N LYS A 54 -5.54 8.22 3.66
CA LYS A 54 -6.05 9.60 3.67
C LYS A 54 -4.96 10.61 3.37
N GLU A 55 -3.81 10.48 4.00
CA GLU A 55 -2.69 11.40 3.80
C GLU A 55 -2.14 11.35 2.39
N LYS A 56 -2.10 10.17 1.79
CA LYS A 56 -1.50 10.01 0.45
C LYS A 56 -2.46 10.24 -0.69
N THR A 57 -3.73 9.92 -0.51
CA THR A 57 -4.68 9.91 -1.62
C THR A 57 -5.89 10.82 -1.46
N GLY A 58 -6.16 11.30 -0.25
CA GLY A 58 -7.38 12.05 0.05
C GLY A 58 -8.60 11.18 0.32
N TYR A 59 -8.50 9.87 0.08
CA TYR A 59 -9.61 8.96 0.29
C TYR A 59 -9.70 8.45 1.72
N LYS A 60 -10.92 8.33 2.19
CA LYS A 60 -11.25 7.50 3.33
C LYS A 60 -11.43 6.08 2.81
N VAL A 61 -10.86 5.10 3.48
CA VAL A 61 -10.90 3.72 3.02
C VAL A 61 -11.53 2.80 4.05
N HIS A 62 -12.09 1.72 3.56
CA HIS A 62 -12.53 0.59 4.36
C HIS A 62 -11.47 -0.51 4.26
N ASN A 63 -11.06 -1.04 5.40
CA ASN A 63 -10.09 -2.13 5.47
C ASN A 63 -10.83 -3.45 5.25
N LEU A 64 -10.51 -4.14 4.16
CA LEU A 64 -11.11 -5.43 3.83
C LEU A 64 -10.33 -6.61 4.38
N GLY A 65 -9.20 -6.36 5.01
CA GLY A 65 -8.42 -7.37 5.69
C GLY A 65 -6.98 -7.47 5.21
N ALA A 66 -6.18 -8.13 6.03
CA ALA A 66 -4.79 -8.43 5.70
C ALA A 66 -4.76 -9.57 4.68
N VAL A 67 -3.95 -9.42 3.64
CA VAL A 67 -3.87 -10.38 2.55
C VAL A 67 -2.50 -11.03 2.44
N TYR A 68 -1.48 -10.42 3.01
CA TYR A 68 -0.13 -10.95 2.94
C TYR A 68 0.76 -10.31 4.01
N ALA A 69 1.70 -11.07 4.52
CA ALA A 69 2.74 -10.58 5.41
C ALA A 69 4.09 -10.98 4.85
N GLU A 70 4.97 -10.02 4.70
CA GLU A 70 6.30 -10.27 4.17
C GLU A 70 7.35 -10.01 5.24
N ASN A 71 8.13 -11.02 5.53
CA ASN A 71 9.20 -10.92 6.52
C ASN A 71 10.46 -10.39 5.85
N MET A 72 10.76 -9.13 6.09
CA MET A 72 11.98 -8.47 5.62
C MET A 72 12.90 -8.11 6.79
N LEU A 73 12.77 -8.85 7.90
CA LEU A 73 13.54 -8.55 9.12
C LEU A 73 15.03 -8.67 8.90
N LYS A 74 15.46 -9.68 8.15
CA LYS A 74 16.88 -9.93 7.90
C LYS A 74 17.51 -8.89 6.97
N LYS A 75 16.76 -8.40 5.99
CA LYS A 75 17.29 -7.48 4.97
C LYS A 75 17.15 -6.02 5.34
N LYS A 76 16.05 -5.65 5.97
CA LYS A 76 15.69 -4.25 6.18
C LYS A 76 15.18 -3.94 7.59
N ASP A 77 15.19 -4.91 8.48
CA ASP A 77 14.58 -4.78 9.80
C ASP A 77 13.10 -4.35 9.69
N GLU A 78 12.39 -4.94 8.73
CA GLU A 78 10.99 -4.63 8.45
C GLU A 78 10.10 -5.85 8.44
N LEU A 79 8.90 -5.69 8.98
CA LEU A 79 7.77 -6.56 8.73
C LEU A 79 6.77 -5.79 7.89
N ARG A 80 6.39 -6.33 6.75
CA ARG A 80 5.50 -5.66 5.80
C ARG A 80 4.14 -6.35 5.82
N LEU A 81 3.10 -5.59 6.14
CA LEU A 81 1.73 -6.10 6.20
C LEU A 81 0.91 -5.46 5.09
N TYR A 82 0.36 -6.30 4.22
CA TYR A 82 -0.44 -5.86 3.08
C TYR A 82 -1.92 -6.02 3.37
N PHE A 83 -2.67 -4.96 3.15
CA PHE A 83 -4.12 -4.95 3.37
C PHE A 83 -4.84 -4.60 2.08
N LEU A 84 -5.91 -5.32 1.79
CA LEU A 84 -6.83 -4.90 0.74
C LEU A 84 -7.73 -3.83 1.33
N CYS A 85 -7.91 -2.73 0.62
CA CYS A 85 -8.82 -1.67 1.04
C CYS A 85 -9.55 -1.06 -0.15
N GLU A 86 -10.62 -0.35 0.16
CA GLU A 86 -11.52 0.22 -0.84
C GLU A 86 -11.88 1.63 -0.41
N ALA A 87 -11.90 2.56 -1.35
CA ALA A 87 -12.29 3.92 -1.06
C ALA A 87 -13.79 4.01 -0.78
N THR A 88 -14.16 4.68 0.32
CA THR A 88 -15.56 4.86 0.71
C THR A 88 -16.02 6.30 0.58
N GLU A 89 -15.12 7.26 0.80
CA GLU A 89 -15.42 8.69 0.77
C GLU A 89 -14.21 9.48 0.34
N GLY A 90 -14.45 10.73 -0.04
CA GLY A 90 -13.38 11.67 -0.33
C GLY A 90 -13.14 11.84 -1.81
N LYS A 91 -12.19 12.71 -2.12
CA LYS A 91 -11.78 12.99 -3.48
C LYS A 91 -10.30 12.72 -3.62
N GLU A 92 -9.92 12.18 -4.76
CA GLU A 92 -8.52 11.91 -5.04
C GLU A 92 -7.72 13.19 -5.05
N LYS A 93 -6.74 13.26 -4.16
CA LYS A 93 -5.85 14.40 -4.06
C LYS A 93 -4.51 13.91 -3.52
N PRO A 94 -3.44 13.99 -4.32
CA PRO A 94 -2.12 13.64 -3.81
C PRO A 94 -1.78 14.43 -2.57
N GLY A 95 -1.28 13.76 -1.55
CA GLY A 95 -0.82 14.42 -0.35
C GLY A 95 0.45 15.24 -0.59
N PRO A 96 0.88 16.03 0.40
CA PRO A 96 2.02 16.95 0.22
C PRO A 96 3.34 16.27 -0.13
N LYS A 97 3.47 14.99 0.25
CA LYS A 97 4.70 14.23 -0.06
C LYS A 97 4.57 13.36 -1.30
N VAL A 98 3.42 13.38 -1.95
CA VAL A 98 3.13 12.53 -3.11
C VAL A 98 3.27 13.34 -4.40
N ALA A 99 4.08 12.84 -5.33
CA ALA A 99 4.30 13.48 -6.62
C ALA A 99 3.21 13.13 -7.63
N GLU A 100 2.73 11.87 -7.61
CA GLU A 100 1.66 11.44 -8.50
C GLU A 100 0.91 10.22 -7.95
N LEU A 101 -0.32 10.05 -8.40
CA LEU A 101 -1.16 8.89 -8.15
C LEU A 101 -1.62 8.34 -9.49
N LYS A 102 -1.70 7.00 -9.60
CA LYS A 102 -2.14 6.35 -10.84
C LYS A 102 -2.98 5.12 -10.52
N TRP A 103 -4.08 4.97 -11.24
CA TRP A 103 -4.88 3.75 -11.22
C TRP A 103 -4.35 2.80 -12.28
N ILE A 104 -3.92 1.62 -11.86
CA ILE A 104 -3.23 0.65 -12.71
C ILE A 104 -3.97 -0.69 -12.67
N SER A 105 -4.07 -1.35 -13.80
CA SER A 105 -4.59 -2.72 -13.85
C SER A 105 -3.73 -3.65 -12.98
N PRO A 106 -4.35 -4.57 -12.22
CA PRO A 106 -3.59 -5.48 -11.36
C PRO A 106 -2.48 -6.25 -12.09
N LYS A 107 -2.69 -6.63 -13.34
CA LYS A 107 -1.68 -7.37 -14.13
C LYS A 107 -0.51 -6.49 -14.55
N GLU A 108 -0.64 -5.18 -14.48
CA GLU A 108 0.43 -4.24 -14.85
C GLU A 108 1.18 -3.70 -13.63
N ILE A 109 0.82 -4.12 -12.44
CA ILE A 109 1.41 -3.58 -11.20
C ILE A 109 2.91 -3.82 -11.14
N GLU A 110 3.38 -5.05 -11.36
CA GLU A 110 4.82 -5.35 -11.28
C GLU A 110 5.64 -4.50 -12.25
N LYS A 111 5.11 -4.31 -13.45
CA LYS A 111 5.77 -3.48 -14.46
C LYS A 111 5.81 -2.03 -14.03
N SER A 112 4.71 -1.54 -13.47
CA SER A 112 4.59 -0.13 -13.04
C SER A 112 5.45 0.20 -11.84
N ILE A 113 5.52 -0.70 -10.86
CA ILE A 113 6.37 -0.50 -9.68
C ILE A 113 7.83 -0.91 -9.91
N LYS A 114 8.12 -1.54 -11.07
CA LYS A 114 9.45 -2.00 -11.46
C LYS A 114 10.05 -2.97 -10.44
N GLN A 115 9.22 -3.85 -9.93
CA GLN A 115 9.62 -4.80 -8.90
C GLN A 115 8.72 -6.04 -8.96
N LYS A 116 9.32 -7.21 -8.80
CA LYS A 116 8.55 -8.45 -8.70
C LYS A 116 7.96 -8.57 -7.31
N LEU A 117 6.70 -8.96 -7.25
CA LEU A 117 6.03 -9.25 -6.01
C LEU A 117 6.36 -10.68 -5.55
N PRO A 118 6.35 -10.93 -4.23
CA PRO A 118 6.40 -12.31 -3.74
C PRO A 118 5.31 -13.16 -4.39
N THR A 119 5.60 -14.42 -4.68
CA THR A 119 4.73 -15.29 -5.50
C THR A 119 3.28 -15.31 -5.05
N ARG A 120 3.01 -15.46 -3.77
CA ARG A 120 1.63 -15.52 -3.27
C ARG A 120 0.93 -14.16 -3.36
N LEU A 121 1.63 -13.10 -3.06
CA LEU A 121 1.07 -11.76 -3.20
C LEU A 121 0.78 -11.45 -4.66
N ARG A 122 1.69 -11.84 -5.56
CA ARG A 122 1.50 -11.67 -7.00
C ARG A 122 0.24 -12.36 -7.49
N GLY A 123 0.04 -13.61 -7.08
CA GLY A 123 -1.17 -14.36 -7.45
C GLY A 123 -2.43 -13.67 -6.94
N TYR A 124 -2.40 -13.21 -5.70
CA TYR A 124 -3.52 -12.47 -5.12
C TYR A 124 -3.84 -11.21 -5.92
N VAL A 125 -2.82 -10.40 -6.19
CA VAL A 125 -2.99 -9.14 -6.93
C VAL A 125 -3.52 -9.40 -8.34
N PHE A 126 -2.95 -10.37 -9.05
CA PHE A 126 -3.37 -10.70 -10.41
C PHE A 126 -4.84 -11.15 -10.47
N ASN A 127 -5.31 -11.84 -9.43
CA ASN A 127 -6.70 -12.29 -9.35
C ASN A 127 -7.70 -11.14 -9.14
N LEU A 128 -7.24 -9.96 -8.81
CA LEU A 128 -8.11 -8.78 -8.71
C LEU A 128 -8.49 -8.21 -10.08
N ALA A 129 -7.83 -8.66 -11.12
CA ALA A 129 -8.10 -8.17 -12.48
C ALA A 129 -9.48 -8.58 -13.01
#